data_cec36a5340e1e3ffcb91dcbd378f34f6
#
_entry.id   cec36a5340e1e3ffcb91dcbd378f34f6
#
_cell.length_a   1.000
_cell.length_b   1.000
_cell.length_c   1.000
_cell.angle_alpha   90.00
_cell.angle_beta   90.00
_cell.angle_gamma   90.00
#
_symmetry.space_group_name_H-M   'P 1'
#
loop_
_entity.id
_entity.type
_entity.pdbx_description
1 polymer ?
#
loop_
_entity_poly.entity_id
_entity_poly.type
_entity_poly.pdbx_seq_one_letter_code
_entity_poly.pdbx_strand_id
1 'polypeptide(L)'
;LSLHDALPICAAVELAQEWRGDKQLRQLEAMLIVMDKTSILVVSGTGEVIAPDDDLIAIGSGGNYALSAGRALKRHATHMSAKEMAYESLKVASDICVFTNDQIIVEEL
;
A
#
# COMPACT_ATOMS: atom_id res chain seq x y z
N LEU A 1 -6.47 -20.81 -7.05
CA LEU A 1 -7.54 -20.19 -6.26
C LEU A 1 -8.00 -18.89 -6.90
N SER A 2 -9.32 -18.70 -6.94
CA SER A 2 -9.88 -17.44 -7.41
C SER A 2 -9.93 -16.43 -6.26
N LEU A 3 -9.27 -15.29 -6.44
CA LEU A 3 -9.31 -14.20 -5.46
C LEU A 3 -10.71 -13.59 -5.33
N HIS A 4 -11.59 -13.80 -6.33
CA HIS A 4 -12.96 -13.29 -6.29
C HIS A 4 -13.85 -14.04 -5.28
N ASP A 5 -13.55 -15.32 -5.03
CA ASP A 5 -14.36 -16.17 -4.17
C ASP A 5 -13.87 -16.22 -2.72
N ALA A 6 -12.70 -15.63 -2.44
CA ALA A 6 -12.12 -15.62 -1.10
C ALA A 6 -12.38 -14.26 -0.43
N LEU A 7 -12.54 -14.28 0.89
CA LEU A 7 -12.50 -13.03 1.67
C LEU A 7 -11.12 -12.38 1.47
N PRO A 8 -11.03 -11.04 1.44
CA PRO A 8 -9.75 -10.37 1.17
C PRO A 8 -8.59 -10.83 2.04
N ILE A 9 -8.84 -11.04 3.34
CA ILE A 9 -7.78 -11.49 4.25
C ILE A 9 -7.37 -12.94 3.93
N CYS A 10 -8.31 -13.82 3.56
CA CYS A 10 -7.99 -15.19 3.20
C CYS A 10 -7.18 -15.26 1.91
N ALA A 11 -7.55 -14.45 0.92
CA ALA A 11 -6.82 -14.35 -0.34
C ALA A 11 -5.39 -13.86 -0.12
N ALA A 12 -5.22 -12.85 0.74
CA ALA A 12 -3.91 -12.31 1.07
C ALA A 12 -3.04 -13.34 1.80
N VAL A 13 -3.62 -14.11 2.73
CA VAL A 13 -2.91 -15.17 3.45
C VAL A 13 -2.44 -16.25 2.49
N GLU A 14 -3.29 -16.67 1.55
CA GLU A 14 -2.91 -17.68 0.56
C GLU A 14 -1.80 -17.17 -0.36
N LEU A 15 -1.89 -15.93 -0.82
CA LEU A 15 -0.84 -15.30 -1.61
C LEU A 15 0.48 -15.27 -0.83
N ALA A 16 0.43 -14.92 0.45
CA ALA A 16 1.59 -14.89 1.32
C ALA A 16 2.22 -16.28 1.48
N GLN A 17 1.39 -17.32 1.61
CA GLN A 17 1.87 -18.70 1.72
C GLN A 17 2.56 -19.16 0.44
N GLU A 18 1.98 -18.87 -0.72
CA GLU A 18 2.59 -19.16 -2.00
C GLU A 18 3.92 -18.40 -2.18
N TRP A 19 3.93 -17.13 -1.79
CA TRP A 19 5.13 -16.30 -1.86
C TRP A 19 6.23 -16.87 -0.98
N ARG A 20 5.90 -17.26 0.25
CA ARG A 20 6.86 -17.85 1.19
C ARG A 20 7.47 -19.15 0.64
N GLY A 21 6.68 -19.95 -0.09
CA GLY A 21 7.13 -21.20 -0.69
C GLY A 21 7.99 -21.04 -1.92
N ASP A 22 8.02 -19.86 -2.53
CA ASP A 22 8.77 -19.59 -3.75
C ASP A 22 10.08 -18.89 -3.39
N LYS A 23 11.21 -19.57 -3.68
CA LYS A 23 12.53 -19.02 -3.38
C LYS A 23 12.80 -17.71 -4.09
N GLN A 24 12.38 -17.60 -5.36
CA GLN A 24 12.64 -16.41 -6.15
C GLN A 24 11.86 -15.21 -5.60
N LEU A 25 10.61 -15.42 -5.25
CA LEU A 25 9.78 -14.36 -4.68
C LEU A 25 10.30 -13.91 -3.32
N ARG A 26 10.76 -14.85 -2.48
CA ARG A 26 11.35 -14.49 -1.18
C ARG A 26 12.62 -13.64 -1.33
N GLN A 27 13.42 -13.92 -2.35
CA GLN A 27 14.67 -13.19 -2.59
C GLN A 27 14.43 -11.76 -3.10
N LEU A 28 13.26 -11.49 -3.67
CA LEU A 28 12.95 -10.15 -4.19
C LEU A 28 12.77 -9.10 -3.10
N GLU A 29 12.53 -9.51 -1.86
CA GLU A 29 12.26 -8.59 -0.74
C GLU A 29 11.17 -7.56 -1.09
N ALA A 30 10.29 -7.93 -1.98
CA ALA A 30 9.24 -7.05 -2.47
C ALA A 30 8.07 -6.97 -1.50
N MET A 31 7.29 -5.92 -1.63
CA MET A 31 6.04 -5.74 -0.90
C MET A 31 4.93 -5.45 -1.91
N LEU A 32 3.73 -5.93 -1.59
CA LEU A 32 2.53 -5.68 -2.38
C LEU A 32 1.45 -5.06 -1.49
N ILE A 33 0.71 -4.12 -2.06
CA ILE A 33 -0.53 -3.67 -1.47
C ILE A 33 -1.66 -4.34 -2.23
N VAL A 34 -2.55 -5.02 -1.51
CA VAL A 34 -3.74 -5.66 -2.05
C VAL A 34 -4.95 -4.97 -1.46
N MET A 35 -5.86 -4.51 -2.30
CA MET A 35 -7.01 -3.76 -1.80
C MET A 35 -8.27 -4.02 -2.63
N ASP A 36 -9.40 -3.84 -1.98
CA ASP A 36 -10.70 -3.71 -2.63
C ASP A 36 -11.43 -2.53 -1.97
N LYS A 37 -12.73 -2.39 -2.22
CA LYS A 37 -13.51 -1.27 -1.68
C LYS A 37 -13.66 -1.28 -0.16
N THR A 38 -13.41 -2.43 0.48
CA THR A 38 -13.66 -2.61 1.91
C THR A 38 -12.39 -2.92 2.70
N SER A 39 -11.31 -3.34 2.04
CA SER A 39 -10.11 -3.82 2.74
C SER A 39 -8.84 -3.37 2.02
N ILE A 40 -7.79 -3.14 2.82
CA ILE A 40 -6.45 -2.88 2.33
C ILE A 40 -5.46 -3.69 3.18
N LEU A 41 -4.56 -4.40 2.51
CA LEU A 41 -3.59 -5.28 3.17
C LEU A 41 -2.22 -5.14 2.50
N VAL A 42 -1.17 -5.26 3.29
CA VAL A 42 0.21 -5.35 2.78
C VAL A 42 0.68 -6.78 2.89
N VAL A 43 1.20 -7.30 1.80
CA VAL A 43 1.83 -8.63 1.76
C VAL A 43 3.32 -8.44 1.51
N SER A 44 4.15 -8.93 2.41
CA SER A 44 5.60 -8.83 2.28
C SER A 44 6.20 -10.07 1.61
N GLY A 45 7.42 -9.91 1.07
CA GLY A 45 8.17 -11.02 0.49
C GLY A 45 8.50 -12.13 1.48
N THR A 46 8.46 -11.86 2.78
CA THR A 46 8.64 -12.87 3.83
C THR A 46 7.37 -13.66 4.11
N GLY A 47 6.24 -13.31 3.48
CA GLY A 47 4.97 -13.98 3.65
C GLY A 47 4.12 -13.44 4.78
N GLU A 48 4.42 -12.25 5.28
CA GLU A 48 3.60 -11.59 6.29
C GLU A 48 2.44 -10.83 5.64
N VAL A 49 1.29 -10.80 6.32
CA VAL A 49 0.12 -10.02 5.92
C VAL A 49 -0.19 -9.02 7.04
N ILE A 50 -0.22 -7.75 6.69
CA ILE A 50 -0.42 -6.66 7.66
C ILE A 50 -1.58 -5.80 7.20
N ALA A 51 -2.51 -5.49 8.10
CA ALA A 51 -3.58 -4.53 7.87
C ALA A 51 -3.22 -3.18 8.52
N PRO A 52 -3.38 -2.05 7.83
CA PRO A 52 -3.13 -0.76 8.45
C PRO A 52 -4.24 -0.40 9.45
N ASP A 53 -3.88 0.35 10.49
CA ASP A 53 -4.82 0.73 11.54
C ASP A 53 -5.80 1.84 11.09
N ASP A 54 -5.42 2.65 10.12
CA ASP A 54 -6.16 3.84 9.72
C ASP A 54 -6.53 3.88 8.23
N ASP A 55 -6.63 2.73 7.59
CA ASP A 55 -6.98 2.59 6.16
C ASP A 55 -6.07 3.38 5.22
N LEU A 56 -4.83 3.57 5.64
CA LEU A 56 -3.83 4.32 4.90
C LEU A 56 -2.51 3.56 4.96
N ILE A 57 -1.92 3.31 3.79
CA ILE A 57 -0.66 2.58 3.72
C ILE A 57 0.20 3.14 2.59
N ALA A 58 1.51 3.06 2.76
CA ALA A 58 2.47 3.38 1.72
C ALA A 58 3.65 2.42 1.79
N ILE A 59 4.19 2.09 0.64
CA ILE A 59 5.38 1.23 0.52
C ILE A 59 6.38 1.90 -0.41
N GLY A 60 7.63 1.44 -0.36
CA GLY A 60 8.72 1.97 -1.17
C GLY A 60 9.61 2.93 -0.40
N SER A 61 10.62 3.49 -1.09
CA SER A 61 11.63 4.36 -0.49
C SER A 61 11.04 5.67 0.09
N GLY A 62 10.02 6.20 -0.56
CA GLY A 62 9.31 7.40 -0.10
C GLY A 62 8.10 7.11 0.76
N GLY A 63 7.87 5.84 1.14
CA GLY A 63 6.65 5.41 1.80
C GLY A 63 6.37 6.12 3.11
N ASN A 64 7.37 6.26 3.97
CA ASN A 64 7.17 6.92 5.26
C ASN A 64 6.84 8.41 5.12
N TYR A 65 7.40 9.09 4.14
CA TYR A 65 7.09 10.49 3.87
C TYR A 65 5.65 10.64 3.37
N ALA A 66 5.25 9.79 2.42
CA ALA A 66 3.89 9.79 1.90
C ALA A 66 2.88 9.40 2.98
N LEU A 67 3.19 8.40 3.80
CA LEU A 67 2.33 7.96 4.90
C LEU A 67 2.12 9.06 5.92
N SER A 68 3.18 9.75 6.31
CA SER A 68 3.10 10.87 7.27
C SER A 68 2.25 11.99 6.74
N ALA A 69 2.46 12.38 5.49
CA ALA A 69 1.67 13.44 4.84
C ALA A 69 0.21 13.02 4.72
N GLY A 70 -0.07 11.81 4.26
CA GLY A 70 -1.43 11.30 4.10
C GLY A 70 -2.17 11.21 5.42
N ARG A 71 -1.49 10.79 6.48
CA ARG A 71 -2.09 10.71 7.82
C ARG A 71 -2.46 12.09 8.36
N ALA A 72 -1.59 13.08 8.16
CA ALA A 72 -1.87 14.46 8.55
C ALA A 72 -3.06 15.02 7.77
N LEU A 73 -3.13 14.79 6.47
CA LEU A 73 -4.23 15.23 5.63
C LEU A 73 -5.55 14.56 6.05
N LYS A 74 -5.51 13.27 6.34
CA LYS A 74 -6.69 12.53 6.78
C LYS A 74 -7.25 13.07 8.09
N ARG A 75 -6.38 13.49 9.00
CA ARG A 75 -6.78 14.02 10.31
C ARG A 75 -7.32 15.45 10.23
N HIS A 76 -6.81 16.27 9.35
CA HIS A 76 -7.05 17.72 9.38
C HIS A 76 -7.71 18.28 8.12
N ALA A 77 -7.52 17.66 6.97
CA ALA A 77 -8.09 18.12 5.70
C ALA A 77 -9.30 17.25 5.33
N THR A 78 -10.36 17.31 6.14
CA THR A 78 -11.54 16.44 6.01
C THR A 78 -12.34 16.65 4.73
N HIS A 79 -12.12 17.77 4.03
CA HIS A 79 -12.80 18.08 2.76
C HIS A 79 -12.10 17.46 1.54
N MET A 80 -10.90 16.91 1.70
CA MET A 80 -10.15 16.30 0.59
C MET A 80 -10.67 14.90 0.30
N SER A 81 -10.75 14.55 -0.99
CA SER A 81 -11.04 13.19 -1.41
C SER A 81 -9.82 12.28 -1.21
N ALA A 82 -10.04 10.97 -1.22
CA ALA A 82 -8.94 10.01 -1.15
C ALA A 82 -7.94 10.21 -2.29
N LYS A 83 -8.44 10.50 -3.49
CA LYS A 83 -7.61 10.77 -4.66
C LYS A 83 -6.69 11.97 -4.44
N GLU A 84 -7.25 13.07 -3.91
CA GLU A 84 -6.49 14.28 -3.62
C GLU A 84 -5.45 14.03 -2.53
N MET A 85 -5.83 13.32 -1.47
CA MET A 85 -4.90 12.96 -0.39
C MET A 85 -3.74 12.11 -0.90
N ALA A 86 -4.02 11.13 -1.75
CA ALA A 86 -2.99 10.27 -2.31
C ALA A 86 -2.01 11.08 -3.17
N TYR A 87 -2.53 11.94 -4.04
CA TYR A 87 -1.70 12.79 -4.89
C TYR A 87 -0.81 13.71 -4.06
N GLU A 88 -1.39 14.45 -3.12
CA GLU A 88 -0.64 15.40 -2.29
C GLU A 88 0.39 14.69 -1.42
N SER A 89 0.05 13.53 -0.88
CA SER A 89 0.98 12.74 -0.06
C SER A 89 2.22 12.31 -0.86
N LEU A 90 2.00 11.83 -2.08
CA LEU A 90 3.11 11.44 -2.97
C LEU A 90 3.91 12.65 -3.44
N LYS A 91 3.25 13.78 -3.63
CA LYS A 91 3.93 15.03 -4.00
C LYS A 91 4.89 15.48 -2.90
N VAL A 92 4.45 15.43 -1.63
CA VAL A 92 5.31 15.71 -0.48
C VAL A 92 6.49 14.74 -0.44
N ALA A 93 6.24 13.45 -0.65
CA ALA A 93 7.31 12.45 -0.68
C ALA A 93 8.33 12.76 -1.79
N SER A 94 7.86 13.19 -2.96
CA SER A 94 8.77 13.55 -4.08
C SER A 94 9.62 14.78 -3.77
N ASP A 95 9.11 15.70 -2.97
CA ASP A 95 9.85 16.89 -2.57
C ASP A 95 10.96 16.59 -1.56
N ILE A 96 10.84 15.50 -0.82
CA ILE A 96 11.76 15.15 0.28
C ILE A 96 12.72 14.03 -0.13
N CYS A 97 12.20 12.97 -0.77
CA CYS A 97 12.96 11.76 -1.05
C CYS A 97 13.62 11.80 -2.43
N VAL A 98 14.93 11.65 -2.46
CA VAL A 98 15.73 11.68 -3.70
C VAL A 98 15.31 10.59 -4.69
N PHE A 99 14.86 9.45 -4.17
CA PHE A 99 14.49 8.29 -4.99
C PHE A 99 13.04 8.31 -5.45
N THR A 100 12.28 9.34 -5.10
CA THR A 100 10.86 9.47 -5.45
C THR A 100 10.70 10.65 -6.41
N ASN A 101 10.07 10.39 -7.57
CA ASN A 101 9.80 11.44 -8.55
C ASN A 101 8.37 11.96 -8.41
N ASP A 102 8.04 13.01 -9.16
CA ASP A 102 6.72 13.63 -9.15
C ASP A 102 5.82 13.16 -10.29
N GLN A 103 6.19 12.08 -10.96
CA GLN A 103 5.37 11.42 -11.98
C GLN A 103 4.33 10.54 -11.27
N ILE A 104 3.22 11.15 -10.89
CA ILE A 104 2.21 10.52 -10.03
C ILE A 104 0.99 10.11 -10.85
N ILE A 105 0.62 8.84 -10.74
CA ILE A 105 -0.60 8.31 -11.34
C ILE A 105 -1.52 7.91 -10.19
N VAL A 106 -2.77 8.37 -10.23
CA VAL A 106 -3.77 8.04 -9.21
C VAL A 106 -4.91 7.27 -9.86
N GLU A 107 -5.26 6.15 -9.25
CA GLU A 107 -6.37 5.31 -9.68
C GLU A 107 -7.37 5.14 -8.55
N GLU A 108 -8.64 4.99 -8.89
CA GLU A 108 -9.73 4.78 -7.94
C GLU A 108 -10.41 3.44 -8.18
N LEU A 109 -10.86 2.80 -7.11
CA LEU A 109 -11.65 1.57 -7.18
C LEU A 109 -13.14 1.88 -7.35
#